data_2452187ef4369e0dc695ba6f989470c9
#
_entry.id   2452187ef4369e0dc695ba6f989470c9
#
_cell.length_a   1.000
_cell.length_b   1.000
_cell.length_c   1.000
_cell.angle_alpha   90.00
_cell.angle_beta   90.00
_cell.angle_gamma   90.00
#
_symmetry.space_group_name_H-M   'P 1'
#
loop_
_entity.id
_entity.type
_entity.pdbx_description
1 polymer ?
#
loop_
_entity_poly.entity_id
_entity_poly.type
_entity_poly.pdbx_seq_one_letter_code
_entity_poly.pdbx_strand_id
1 'polypeptide(L)'
;RRFSHQNVLFVGRDSAGTPRYAAVRSCKGDFKGEVAGSDKRFAFSLEQRSGPVEVHVFESAIDALSFATLKKLAGADWRSVSLLSLGGIPPARDGEDLSVPRALMQWLDDHPLCNEVHLHLDNDEPGRASARAIAERVASRVPASIEPPPTGKDVNDHLRAVLAQRERARSHKRETDREGR
;
A
#
# COMPACT_ATOMS: atom_id res chain seq x y z
N ARG A 1 12.24 34.69 6.22
CA ARG A 1 11.76 33.46 6.89
C ARG A 1 11.86 32.34 5.85
N ARG A 2 12.77 31.35 6.04
CA ARG A 2 12.82 30.12 5.27
C ARG A 2 11.64 29.25 5.73
N PHE A 3 10.63 29.09 4.91
CA PHE A 3 9.63 28.06 5.12
C PHE A 3 10.27 26.71 4.74
N SER A 4 10.65 25.91 5.74
CA SER A 4 11.07 24.54 5.49
C SER A 4 9.82 23.69 5.31
N HIS A 5 9.51 23.33 4.07
CA HIS A 5 8.53 22.29 3.79
C HIS A 5 9.14 20.94 4.14
N GLN A 6 8.56 20.24 5.10
CA GLN A 6 8.93 18.87 5.41
C GLN A 6 8.09 17.92 4.56
N ASN A 7 8.75 17.10 3.77
CA ASN A 7 8.12 16.09 2.93
C ASN A 7 8.70 14.71 3.23
N VAL A 8 7.88 13.69 3.12
CA VAL A 8 8.32 12.29 3.09
C VAL A 8 8.51 11.88 1.64
N LEU A 9 9.60 11.15 1.37
CA LEU A 9 9.87 10.53 0.08
C LEU A 9 9.73 9.01 0.21
N PHE A 10 8.92 8.43 -0.66
CA PHE A 10 8.79 6.98 -0.81
C PHE A 10 9.60 6.59 -2.04
N VAL A 11 10.80 6.06 -1.81
CA VAL A 11 11.77 5.77 -2.88
C VAL A 11 11.61 4.33 -3.35
N GLY A 12 11.38 4.15 -4.64
CA GLY A 12 11.41 2.86 -5.31
C GLY A 12 12.76 2.64 -6.02
N ARG A 13 13.20 1.37 -6.05
CA ARG A 13 14.50 0.97 -6.56
C ARG A 13 14.37 -0.15 -7.58
N ASP A 14 15.30 -0.24 -8.50
CA ASP A 14 15.44 -1.41 -9.38
C ASP A 14 16.15 -2.58 -8.65
N SER A 15 16.24 -3.72 -9.30
CA SER A 15 16.90 -4.94 -8.77
C SER A 15 18.38 -4.76 -8.42
N ALA A 16 19.03 -3.73 -8.98
CA ALA A 16 20.40 -3.36 -8.61
C ALA A 16 20.46 -2.41 -7.39
N GLY A 17 19.31 -2.07 -6.81
CA GLY A 17 19.20 -1.14 -5.68
C GLY A 17 19.29 0.34 -6.05
N THR A 18 19.32 0.67 -7.35
CA THR A 18 19.39 2.06 -7.84
C THR A 18 18.03 2.75 -7.68
N PRO A 19 17.94 3.95 -7.08
CA PRO A 19 16.71 4.71 -7.02
C PRO A 19 16.20 5.09 -8.43
N ARG A 20 14.96 4.72 -8.75
CA ARG A 20 14.32 4.95 -10.05
C ARG A 20 13.00 5.69 -9.94
N TYR A 21 12.41 5.76 -8.76
CA TYR A 21 11.13 6.37 -8.49
C TYR A 21 11.13 7.05 -7.13
N ALA A 22 10.41 8.15 -6.99
CA ALA A 22 10.11 8.72 -5.69
C ALA A 22 8.75 9.41 -5.69
N ALA A 23 7.85 8.93 -4.83
CA ALA A 23 6.63 9.65 -4.47
C ALA A 23 6.91 10.62 -3.33
N VAL A 24 6.26 11.79 -3.37
CA VAL A 24 6.39 12.87 -2.37
C VAL A 24 5.07 13.05 -1.65
N ARG A 25 5.11 13.19 -0.33
CA ARG A 25 3.96 13.55 0.50
C ARG A 25 4.36 14.64 1.49
N SER A 26 3.55 15.68 1.57
CA SER A 26 3.73 16.72 2.59
C SER A 26 3.43 16.17 3.99
N CYS A 27 4.26 16.57 4.97
CA CYS A 27 3.98 16.30 6.39
C CYS A 27 2.93 17.25 7.00
N LYS A 28 2.63 18.38 6.33
CA LYS A 28 1.80 19.47 6.89
C LYS A 28 0.75 20.01 5.89
N GLY A 29 0.34 19.24 4.92
CA GLY A 29 -0.65 19.68 3.93
C GLY A 29 -0.96 18.61 2.92
N ASP A 30 -1.77 18.95 1.92
CA ASP A 30 -2.33 17.99 0.97
C ASP A 30 -1.42 17.73 -0.24
N PHE A 31 -0.23 18.33 -0.27
CA PHE A 31 0.67 18.15 -1.41
C PHE A 31 1.09 16.69 -1.57
N LYS A 32 0.84 16.16 -2.74
CA LYS A 32 1.25 14.86 -3.22
C LYS A 32 1.77 14.97 -4.64
N GLY A 33 2.84 14.25 -4.96
CA GLY A 33 3.43 14.28 -6.29
C GLY A 33 4.49 13.21 -6.46
N GLU A 34 5.16 13.28 -7.59
CA GLU A 34 6.29 12.42 -7.94
C GLU A 34 7.47 13.30 -8.33
N VAL A 35 8.68 12.86 -8.02
CA VAL A 35 9.89 13.54 -8.45
C VAL A 35 10.03 13.42 -9.96
N ALA A 36 10.44 14.50 -10.63
CA ALA A 36 10.67 14.51 -12.08
C ALA A 36 11.67 13.41 -12.47
N GLY A 37 11.37 12.69 -13.58
CA GLY A 37 12.17 11.56 -14.02
C GLY A 37 11.89 10.24 -13.32
N SER A 38 10.92 10.19 -12.41
CA SER A 38 10.47 8.93 -11.78
C SER A 38 9.92 7.95 -12.80
N ASP A 39 10.31 6.68 -12.68
CA ASP A 39 9.81 5.57 -13.48
C ASP A 39 8.87 4.71 -12.64
N LYS A 40 7.57 4.74 -12.93
CA LYS A 40 6.53 4.01 -12.19
C LYS A 40 6.69 2.49 -12.20
N ARG A 41 7.50 1.91 -13.08
CA ARG A 41 7.83 0.48 -13.04
C ARG A 41 8.47 0.10 -11.71
N PHE A 42 9.23 1.01 -11.12
CA PHE A 42 9.96 0.80 -9.88
C PHE A 42 9.32 1.57 -8.72
N ALA A 43 7.99 1.55 -8.62
CA ALA A 43 7.29 2.19 -7.52
C ALA A 43 7.74 1.63 -6.16
N PHE A 44 7.42 2.36 -5.07
CA PHE A 44 7.84 1.98 -3.73
C PHE A 44 7.42 0.55 -3.39
N SER A 45 8.37 -0.28 -2.96
CA SER A 45 8.16 -1.63 -2.48
C SER A 45 8.98 -1.93 -1.23
N LEU A 46 8.53 -2.92 -0.48
CA LEU A 46 9.26 -3.55 0.62
C LEU A 46 9.26 -5.06 0.38
N GLU A 47 10.44 -5.61 0.20
CA GLU A 47 10.61 -7.03 -0.09
C GLU A 47 10.53 -7.88 1.18
N GLN A 48 9.89 -9.04 1.08
CA GLN A 48 9.88 -10.02 2.15
C GLN A 48 11.28 -10.58 2.42
N ARG A 49 11.49 -11.10 3.63
CA ARG A 49 12.77 -11.68 4.02
C ARG A 49 12.87 -13.18 3.78
N SER A 50 11.74 -13.88 3.83
CA SER A 50 11.70 -15.35 3.72
C SER A 50 10.27 -15.82 3.50
N GLY A 51 10.12 -17.07 3.06
CA GLY A 51 8.83 -17.72 2.85
C GLY A 51 8.41 -17.78 1.38
N PRO A 52 7.16 -18.24 1.12
CA PRO A 52 6.56 -18.20 -0.20
C PRO A 52 6.54 -16.76 -0.74
N VAL A 53 6.80 -16.59 -2.05
CA VAL A 53 6.84 -15.24 -2.63
C VAL A 53 5.41 -14.77 -2.89
N GLU A 54 4.92 -13.92 -2.00
CA GLU A 54 3.58 -13.31 -2.06
C GLU A 54 3.73 -11.79 -2.10
N VAL A 55 2.87 -11.11 -2.87
CA VAL A 55 2.87 -9.65 -2.92
C VAL A 55 1.52 -9.07 -2.57
N HIS A 56 1.51 -8.18 -1.59
CA HIS A 56 0.37 -7.35 -1.24
C HIS A 56 0.48 -6.01 -1.96
N VAL A 57 -0.50 -5.69 -2.77
CA VAL A 57 -0.51 -4.55 -3.70
C VAL A 57 -1.46 -3.48 -3.21
N PHE A 58 -0.98 -2.24 -3.16
CA PHE A 58 -1.68 -1.07 -2.63
C PHE A 58 -1.68 0.07 -3.64
N GLU A 59 -2.68 0.93 -3.58
CA GLU A 59 -2.70 2.11 -4.43
C GLU A 59 -1.56 3.09 -4.09
N SER A 60 -1.27 3.26 -2.80
CA SER A 60 -0.22 4.18 -2.33
C SER A 60 0.79 3.51 -1.38
N ALA A 61 1.96 4.15 -1.24
CA ALA A 61 2.98 3.75 -0.26
C ALA A 61 2.50 3.89 1.20
N ILE A 62 1.57 4.83 1.47
CA ILE A 62 0.99 5.02 2.80
C ILE A 62 0.15 3.82 3.17
N ASP A 63 -0.64 3.26 2.23
CA ASP A 63 -1.46 2.07 2.47
C ASP A 63 -0.59 0.85 2.72
N ALA A 64 0.49 0.66 1.96
CA ALA A 64 1.46 -0.40 2.18
C ALA A 64 2.06 -0.35 3.59
N LEU A 65 2.47 0.83 4.06
CA LEU A 65 2.99 1.01 5.42
C LEU A 65 1.91 0.89 6.49
N SER A 66 0.67 1.27 6.19
CA SER A 66 -0.48 1.08 7.08
C SER A 66 -0.77 -0.41 7.27
N PHE A 67 -0.71 -1.21 6.20
CA PHE A 67 -0.84 -2.66 6.27
C PHE A 67 0.28 -3.29 7.11
N ALA A 68 1.54 -2.92 6.89
CA ALA A 68 2.66 -3.37 7.71
C ALA A 68 2.45 -3.05 9.20
N THR A 69 1.89 -1.86 9.49
CA THR A 69 1.57 -1.45 10.85
C THR A 69 0.44 -2.29 11.45
N LEU A 70 -0.62 -2.58 10.69
CA LEU A 70 -1.72 -3.45 11.12
C LEU A 70 -1.22 -4.86 11.44
N LYS A 71 -0.38 -5.47 10.57
CA LYS A 71 0.26 -6.78 10.85
C LYS A 71 1.05 -6.73 12.17
N LYS A 72 1.87 -5.71 12.36
CA LYS A 72 2.64 -5.52 13.61
C LYS A 72 1.74 -5.36 14.84
N LEU A 73 0.64 -4.62 14.73
CA LEU A 73 -0.34 -4.45 15.81
C LEU A 73 -1.07 -5.75 16.16
N ALA A 74 -1.21 -6.64 15.19
CA ALA A 74 -1.76 -8.00 15.38
C ALA A 74 -0.72 -9.01 15.88
N GLY A 75 0.54 -8.62 16.09
CA GLY A 75 1.62 -9.50 16.52
C GLY A 75 2.25 -10.33 15.41
N ALA A 76 1.90 -10.08 14.14
CA ALA A 76 2.46 -10.77 12.99
C ALA A 76 3.73 -10.07 12.45
N ASP A 77 4.63 -10.85 11.85
CA ASP A 77 5.79 -10.28 11.17
C ASP A 77 5.38 -9.74 9.78
N TRP A 78 5.37 -8.44 9.63
CA TRP A 78 5.07 -7.80 8.36
C TRP A 78 6.11 -8.09 7.26
N ARG A 79 7.32 -8.54 7.63
CA ARG A 79 8.40 -8.89 6.70
C ARG A 79 8.25 -10.30 6.10
N SER A 80 7.18 -11.00 6.45
CA SER A 80 6.86 -12.30 5.86
C SER A 80 6.23 -12.20 4.49
N VAL A 81 5.87 -11.00 4.03
CA VAL A 81 5.23 -10.73 2.74
C VAL A 81 5.87 -9.52 2.06
N SER A 82 5.84 -9.48 0.73
CA SER A 82 6.24 -8.29 -0.03
C SER A 82 5.09 -7.29 -0.12
N LEU A 83 5.41 -6.01 -0.05
CA LEU A 83 4.46 -4.91 -0.16
C LEU A 83 4.82 -4.05 -1.36
N LEU A 84 3.88 -3.79 -2.26
CA LEU A 84 4.08 -3.01 -3.48
C LEU A 84 3.05 -1.88 -3.56
N SER A 85 3.51 -0.65 -3.73
CA SER A 85 2.67 0.48 -4.10
C SER A 85 2.57 0.61 -5.62
N LEU A 86 1.39 0.91 -6.15
CA LEU A 86 1.21 1.19 -7.58
C LEU A 86 1.57 2.64 -7.97
N GLY A 87 1.81 3.51 -6.99
CA GLY A 87 2.05 4.93 -7.22
C GLY A 87 0.82 5.68 -7.75
N GLY A 88 -0.38 5.22 -7.35
CA GLY A 88 -1.67 5.66 -7.85
C GLY A 88 -2.12 4.93 -9.11
N ILE A 89 -3.43 4.77 -9.26
CA ILE A 89 -4.06 4.19 -10.43
C ILE A 89 -4.73 5.33 -11.18
N PRO A 90 -4.40 5.57 -12.47
CA PRO A 90 -5.13 6.54 -13.28
C PRO A 90 -6.60 6.11 -13.37
N PRO A 91 -7.56 7.05 -13.28
CA PRO A 91 -8.95 6.72 -13.55
C PRO A 91 -9.08 6.13 -14.97
N ALA A 92 -9.93 5.11 -15.11
CA ALA A 92 -10.27 4.60 -16.42
C ALA A 92 -10.87 5.72 -17.26
N ARG A 93 -10.39 5.89 -18.48
CA ARG A 93 -11.03 6.76 -19.46
C ARG A 93 -12.08 5.95 -20.20
N ASP A 94 -13.19 6.60 -20.58
CA ASP A 94 -14.26 5.95 -21.33
C ASP A 94 -13.70 5.27 -22.58
N GLY A 95 -13.93 3.95 -22.69
CA GLY A 95 -13.44 3.14 -23.82
C GLY A 95 -11.98 2.69 -23.74
N GLU A 96 -11.22 3.07 -22.71
CA GLU A 96 -9.88 2.52 -22.47
C GLU A 96 -9.95 1.27 -21.58
N ASP A 97 -9.30 0.22 -22.05
CA ASP A 97 -9.14 -1.01 -21.30
C ASP A 97 -8.15 -0.77 -20.13
N LEU A 98 -8.58 -1.02 -18.89
CA LEU A 98 -7.74 -0.89 -17.70
C LEU A 98 -6.51 -1.80 -17.84
N SER A 99 -5.36 -1.25 -18.13
CA SER A 99 -4.11 -2.01 -18.20
C SER A 99 -3.59 -2.36 -16.80
N VAL A 100 -2.90 -3.50 -16.69
CA VAL A 100 -2.19 -3.84 -15.44
C VAL A 100 -1.15 -2.74 -15.16
N PRO A 101 -1.12 -2.20 -13.92
CA PRO A 101 -0.15 -1.17 -13.56
C PRO A 101 1.29 -1.61 -13.80
N ARG A 102 2.09 -0.72 -14.39
CA ARG A 102 3.49 -1.01 -14.77
C ARG A 102 4.34 -1.50 -13.59
N ALA A 103 4.07 -0.99 -12.38
CA ALA A 103 4.75 -1.43 -11.18
C ALA A 103 4.53 -2.91 -10.89
N LEU A 104 3.27 -3.39 -10.98
CA LEU A 104 2.95 -4.79 -10.75
C LEU A 104 3.55 -5.69 -11.83
N MET A 105 3.49 -5.29 -13.10
CA MET A 105 4.09 -6.07 -14.18
C MET A 105 5.60 -6.21 -14.01
N GLN A 106 6.31 -5.11 -13.75
CA GLN A 106 7.75 -5.13 -13.49
C GLN A 106 8.10 -5.98 -12.28
N TRP A 107 7.33 -5.82 -11.17
CA TRP A 107 7.56 -6.60 -9.97
C TRP A 107 7.41 -8.11 -10.23
N LEU A 108 6.38 -8.51 -10.96
CA LEU A 108 6.17 -9.91 -11.34
C LEU A 108 7.28 -10.42 -12.30
N ASP A 109 7.82 -9.58 -13.17
CA ASP A 109 8.96 -9.94 -14.05
C ASP A 109 10.23 -10.17 -13.23
N ASP A 110 10.47 -9.35 -12.22
CA ASP A 110 11.61 -9.48 -11.30
C ASP A 110 11.43 -10.66 -10.31
N HIS A 111 10.18 -11.13 -10.08
CA HIS A 111 9.84 -12.21 -9.14
C HIS A 111 9.04 -13.34 -9.83
N PRO A 112 9.66 -14.11 -10.74
CA PRO A 112 8.96 -15.16 -11.53
C PRO A 112 8.43 -16.32 -10.68
N LEU A 113 8.84 -16.43 -9.42
CA LEU A 113 8.38 -17.44 -8.46
C LEU A 113 7.24 -16.91 -7.56
N CYS A 114 6.67 -15.74 -7.87
CA CYS A 114 5.51 -15.24 -7.16
C CYS A 114 4.34 -16.22 -7.32
N ASN A 115 3.77 -16.65 -6.20
CA ASN A 115 2.69 -17.63 -6.17
C ASN A 115 1.31 -17.02 -5.88
N GLU A 116 1.24 -15.79 -5.36
CA GLU A 116 -0.02 -15.10 -5.11
C GLU A 116 0.13 -13.57 -5.10
N VAL A 117 -0.90 -12.88 -5.60
CA VAL A 117 -1.05 -11.43 -5.58
C VAL A 117 -2.29 -11.07 -4.76
N HIS A 118 -2.14 -10.27 -3.72
CA HIS A 118 -3.24 -9.78 -2.87
C HIS A 118 -3.51 -8.30 -3.16
N LEU A 119 -4.69 -7.98 -3.69
CA LEU A 119 -5.05 -6.62 -4.11
C LEU A 119 -5.82 -5.89 -3.01
N HIS A 120 -5.17 -4.94 -2.35
CA HIS A 120 -5.71 -4.07 -1.30
C HIS A 120 -5.94 -2.65 -1.83
N LEU A 121 -6.71 -2.55 -2.92
CA LEU A 121 -7.02 -1.25 -3.52
C LEU A 121 -8.16 -0.54 -2.78
N ASP A 122 -8.39 0.72 -3.12
CA ASP A 122 -9.43 1.55 -2.51
C ASP A 122 -10.81 0.88 -2.62
N ASN A 123 -11.58 0.94 -1.54
CA ASN A 123 -12.92 0.36 -1.46
C ASN A 123 -14.01 1.33 -1.98
N ASP A 124 -13.69 2.08 -3.03
CA ASP A 124 -14.65 2.84 -3.82
C ASP A 124 -14.90 2.18 -5.19
N GLU A 125 -15.83 2.71 -5.97
CA GLU A 125 -16.18 2.06 -7.25
C GLU A 125 -15.00 1.98 -8.23
N PRO A 126 -14.20 3.05 -8.46
CA PRO A 126 -13.01 2.96 -9.31
C PRO A 126 -11.98 1.96 -8.80
N GLY A 127 -11.71 1.92 -7.49
CA GLY A 127 -10.75 0.99 -6.87
C GLY A 127 -11.18 -0.47 -7.03
N ARG A 128 -12.47 -0.77 -6.77
CA ARG A 128 -13.02 -2.12 -6.98
C ARG A 128 -13.02 -2.55 -8.44
N ALA A 129 -13.33 -1.64 -9.37
CA ALA A 129 -13.25 -1.92 -10.80
C ALA A 129 -11.81 -2.23 -11.24
N SER A 130 -10.85 -1.43 -10.76
CA SER A 130 -9.42 -1.63 -11.01
C SER A 130 -8.93 -2.97 -10.44
N ALA A 131 -9.34 -3.33 -9.22
CA ALA A 131 -8.96 -4.60 -8.60
C ALA A 131 -9.44 -5.80 -9.43
N ARG A 132 -10.70 -5.79 -9.89
CA ARG A 132 -11.24 -6.84 -10.75
C ARG A 132 -10.47 -6.94 -12.07
N ALA A 133 -10.25 -5.82 -12.75
CA ALA A 133 -9.54 -5.80 -14.02
C ALA A 133 -8.08 -6.28 -13.89
N ILE A 134 -7.39 -5.94 -12.81
CA ILE A 134 -6.02 -6.40 -12.55
C ILE A 134 -6.04 -7.90 -12.27
N ALA A 135 -6.92 -8.39 -11.39
CA ALA A 135 -7.01 -9.81 -11.06
C ALA A 135 -7.26 -10.68 -12.29
N GLU A 136 -8.21 -10.30 -13.15
CA GLU A 136 -8.51 -11.00 -14.40
C GLU A 136 -7.30 -11.07 -15.34
N ARG A 137 -6.54 -9.96 -15.45
CA ARG A 137 -5.41 -9.92 -16.39
C ARG A 137 -4.17 -10.65 -15.91
N VAL A 138 -3.94 -10.72 -14.60
CA VAL A 138 -2.80 -11.46 -14.07
C VAL A 138 -3.11 -12.94 -13.84
N ALA A 139 -4.38 -13.36 -13.91
CA ALA A 139 -4.84 -14.72 -13.61
C ALA A 139 -4.16 -15.82 -14.43
N SER A 140 -3.73 -15.52 -15.66
CA SER A 140 -3.00 -16.49 -16.50
C SER A 140 -1.53 -16.66 -16.06
N ARG A 141 -1.02 -15.76 -15.23
CA ARG A 141 0.37 -15.75 -14.77
C ARG A 141 0.49 -16.16 -13.30
N VAL A 142 -0.39 -15.64 -12.45
CA VAL A 142 -0.37 -15.82 -11.00
C VAL A 142 -1.78 -15.69 -10.42
N PRO A 143 -2.18 -16.52 -9.45
CA PRO A 143 -3.42 -16.34 -8.71
C PRO A 143 -3.49 -14.95 -8.08
N ALA A 144 -4.67 -14.35 -8.08
CA ALA A 144 -4.89 -13.05 -7.46
C ALA A 144 -6.15 -13.04 -6.61
N SER A 145 -6.07 -12.51 -5.38
CA SER A 145 -7.19 -12.27 -4.48
C SER A 145 -7.48 -10.78 -4.37
N ILE A 146 -8.75 -10.43 -4.14
CA ILE A 146 -9.19 -9.04 -3.93
C ILE A 146 -9.58 -8.89 -2.47
N GLU A 147 -8.82 -8.08 -1.74
CA GLU A 147 -8.90 -7.92 -0.30
C GLU A 147 -9.08 -6.44 0.08
N PRO A 148 -10.28 -5.87 -0.10
CA PRO A 148 -10.51 -4.47 0.25
C PRO A 148 -10.36 -4.25 1.76
N PRO A 149 -10.07 -3.02 2.22
CA PRO A 149 -9.97 -2.73 3.65
C PRO A 149 -11.31 -3.03 4.35
N PRO A 150 -11.28 -3.66 5.54
CA PRO A 150 -12.49 -4.02 6.29
C PRO A 150 -13.36 -2.81 6.69
N THR A 151 -12.75 -1.63 6.86
CA THR A 151 -13.44 -0.36 7.16
C THR A 151 -12.72 0.80 6.48
N GLY A 152 -13.47 1.84 6.15
CA GLY A 152 -12.95 3.04 5.48
C GLY A 152 -12.82 2.85 3.97
N LYS A 153 -12.22 3.84 3.33
CA LYS A 153 -11.98 3.86 1.90
C LYS A 153 -10.72 3.07 1.54
N ASP A 154 -9.67 3.25 2.31
CA ASP A 154 -8.35 2.67 2.07
C ASP A 154 -7.78 2.00 3.34
N VAL A 155 -6.62 1.36 3.22
CA VAL A 155 -5.96 0.66 4.34
C VAL A 155 -5.51 1.63 5.43
N ASN A 156 -5.16 2.87 5.08
CA ASN A 156 -4.80 3.88 6.06
C ASN A 156 -6.00 4.34 6.89
N ASP A 157 -7.18 4.48 6.29
CA ASP A 157 -8.43 4.76 7.01
C ASP A 157 -8.75 3.62 8.01
N HIS A 158 -8.58 2.36 7.57
CA HIS A 158 -8.76 1.21 8.46
C HIS A 158 -7.77 1.25 9.63
N LEU A 159 -6.49 1.51 9.39
CA LEU A 159 -5.49 1.66 10.46
C LEU A 159 -5.87 2.77 11.45
N ARG A 160 -6.31 3.92 10.96
CA ARG A 160 -6.74 5.05 11.82
C ARG A 160 -7.91 4.66 12.70
N ALA A 161 -8.88 3.91 12.17
CA ALA A 161 -10.02 3.40 12.95
C ALA A 161 -9.58 2.43 14.06
N VAL A 162 -8.67 1.49 13.75
CA VAL A 162 -8.10 0.54 14.71
C VAL A 162 -7.33 1.26 15.82
N LEU A 163 -6.52 2.26 15.47
CA LEU A 163 -5.75 3.04 16.46
C LEU A 163 -6.68 3.84 17.39
N ALA A 164 -7.71 4.49 16.83
CA ALA A 164 -8.70 5.22 17.63
C ALA A 164 -9.47 4.31 18.60
N GLN A 165 -9.84 3.10 18.16
CA GLN A 165 -10.49 2.11 19.03
C GLN A 165 -9.57 1.67 20.18
N ARG A 166 -8.29 1.40 19.90
CA ARG A 166 -7.30 1.03 20.93
C ARG A 166 -7.07 2.14 21.94
N GLU A 167 -7.07 3.38 21.51
CA GLU A 167 -6.90 4.54 22.39
C GLU A 167 -8.10 4.71 23.33
N ARG A 168 -9.31 4.58 22.83
CA ARG A 168 -10.54 4.60 23.64
C ARG A 168 -10.53 3.49 24.70
N ALA A 169 -10.16 2.26 24.32
CA ALA A 169 -10.07 1.14 25.24
C ALA A 169 -9.03 1.37 26.36
N ARG A 170 -7.88 1.98 26.02
CA ARG A 170 -6.85 2.36 27.00
C ARG A 170 -7.30 3.44 27.97
N SER A 171 -8.03 4.44 27.47
CA SER A 171 -8.56 5.53 28.29
C SER A 171 -9.58 5.00 29.30
N HIS A 172 -10.52 4.19 28.81
CA HIS A 172 -11.55 3.58 29.67
C HIS A 172 -10.92 2.69 30.78
N LYS A 173 -9.93 1.89 30.45
CA LYS A 173 -9.22 1.08 31.45
C LYS A 173 -8.53 1.93 32.53
N ARG A 174 -7.93 3.06 32.16
CA ARG A 174 -7.30 3.99 33.10
C ARG A 174 -8.30 4.66 34.05
N GLU A 175 -9.51 4.91 33.56
CA GLU A 175 -10.62 5.47 34.35
C GLU A 175 -11.11 4.46 35.38
N THR A 176 -11.40 3.24 34.96
CA THR A 176 -11.84 2.17 35.87
C THR A 176 -10.79 1.80 36.92
N ASP A 177 -9.50 1.80 36.57
CA ASP A 177 -8.39 1.55 37.50
C ASP A 177 -8.21 2.69 38.54
N ARG A 178 -8.73 3.90 38.27
CA ARG A 178 -8.70 5.03 39.21
C ARG A 178 -9.89 5.05 40.15
N GLU A 179 -11.05 4.64 39.70
CA GLU A 179 -12.29 4.60 40.50
C GLU A 179 -12.31 3.40 41.48
N GLY A 180 -11.53 2.34 41.20
CA GLY A 180 -11.40 1.16 42.07
C GLY A 180 -10.34 1.26 43.16
N ARG A 181 -9.68 2.43 43.34
CA ARG A 181 -8.74 2.71 44.42
C ARG A 181 -9.28 3.71 45.42
#